data_12f6f0094500d84d9d2b8a378d77748e
#
_entry.id   12f6f0094500d84d9d2b8a378d77748e
#
_cell.length_a   1.000
_cell.length_b   1.000
_cell.length_c   1.000
_cell.angle_alpha   90.00
_cell.angle_beta   90.00
_cell.angle_gamma   90.00
#
_symmetry.space_group_name_H-M   'P 1'
#
loop_
_entity.id
_entity.type
_entity.pdbx_description
1 polymer ?
#
loop_
_entity_poly.entity_id
_entity_poly.type
_entity_poly.pdbx_seq_one_letter_code
_entity_poly.pdbx_strand_id
1 'polypeptide(L)'
;GIVILRDGYARRLADKWWGTVVLDDKKTMRVILRILLGNIILFGFFTLAILFQHSSIEKTAAYQVAEQAIRSHEALKFLLKQAPEIGEPEMHLDLRGNTERPSLVRARVGNEEKGREVIVSLTFRKYPPGWDVLKIEVKPISETDN
;
A
#
# COMPACT_ATOMS: atom_id res chain seq x y z
N GLY A 1 26.15 -55.65 -20.77
CA GLY A 1 26.80 -55.81 -19.59
C GLY A 1 26.64 -54.75 -18.51
N ILE A 2 27.74 -54.37 -17.97
CA ILE A 2 27.78 -53.38 -16.85
C ILE A 2 27.17 -52.05 -17.23
N VAL A 3 27.33 -51.64 -18.49
CA VAL A 3 26.75 -50.37 -18.98
C VAL A 3 25.22 -50.41 -19.00
N ILE A 4 24.65 -51.56 -19.40
CA ILE A 4 23.20 -51.78 -19.44
C ILE A 4 22.62 -51.84 -18.02
N LEU A 5 23.31 -52.49 -17.10
CA LEU A 5 22.95 -52.49 -15.69
C LEU A 5 23.05 -51.09 -15.07
N ARG A 6 24.06 -50.36 -15.45
CA ARG A 6 24.28 -48.97 -14.99
C ARG A 6 23.21 -48.04 -15.54
N ASP A 7 22.87 -48.21 -16.82
CA ASP A 7 21.78 -47.44 -17.43
C ASP A 7 20.44 -47.82 -16.84
N GLY A 8 20.20 -49.10 -16.58
CA GLY A 8 19.01 -49.57 -15.91
C GLY A 8 18.89 -49.04 -14.49
N TYR A 9 20.02 -48.98 -13.78
CA TYR A 9 20.05 -48.44 -12.43
C TYR A 9 19.85 -46.91 -12.43
N ALA A 10 20.49 -46.22 -13.35
CA ALA A 10 20.29 -44.76 -13.50
C ALA A 10 18.86 -44.42 -13.92
N ARG A 11 18.27 -45.22 -14.80
CA ARG A 11 16.86 -45.10 -15.15
C ARG A 11 15.94 -45.33 -13.94
N ARG A 12 16.23 -46.37 -13.13
CA ARG A 12 15.46 -46.64 -11.92
C ARG A 12 15.59 -45.54 -10.87
N LEU A 13 16.77 -44.95 -10.74
CA LEU A 13 16.95 -43.80 -9.89
C LEU A 13 16.26 -42.54 -10.42
N ALA A 14 16.41 -42.28 -11.72
CA ALA A 14 15.69 -41.22 -12.40
C ALA A 14 14.18 -41.46 -12.34
N ASP A 15 13.73 -42.70 -12.55
CA ASP A 15 12.33 -43.06 -12.43
C ASP A 15 11.82 -42.98 -11.00
N LYS A 16 12.67 -43.17 -10.01
CA LYS A 16 12.30 -43.00 -8.62
C LYS A 16 12.12 -41.51 -8.25
N TRP A 17 12.89 -40.63 -8.86
CA TRP A 17 12.77 -39.20 -8.72
C TRP A 17 11.72 -38.59 -9.67
N TRP A 18 11.65 -39.11 -10.91
CA TRP A 18 10.76 -38.63 -11.98
C TRP A 18 9.67 -39.61 -12.34
N GLY A 19 9.81 -40.87 -11.88
CA GLY A 19 8.98 -41.96 -12.32
C GLY A 19 7.53 -41.87 -11.91
N THR A 20 7.25 -41.22 -10.79
CA THR A 20 5.89 -40.88 -10.42
C THR A 20 5.29 -39.86 -11.39
N VAL A 21 6.11 -39.11 -12.08
CA VAL A 21 5.68 -38.13 -13.10
C VAL A 21 5.39 -38.85 -14.43
N VAL A 22 6.16 -39.90 -14.77
CA VAL A 22 6.06 -40.61 -16.06
C VAL A 22 5.00 -41.69 -16.00
N LEU A 23 4.87 -42.42 -14.88
CA LEU A 23 3.98 -43.58 -14.76
C LEU A 23 2.51 -43.16 -14.57
N ASP A 24 2.24 -42.05 -13.96
CA ASP A 24 0.90 -41.53 -13.73
C ASP A 24 0.76 -40.08 -14.23
N ASP A 25 1.01 -39.87 -15.52
CA ASP A 25 1.04 -38.55 -16.15
C ASP A 25 -0.15 -37.67 -15.76
N LYS A 26 -1.37 -38.21 -15.80
CA LYS A 26 -2.56 -37.44 -15.53
C LYS A 26 -2.70 -37.05 -14.06
N LYS A 27 -2.45 -37.96 -13.13
CA LYS A 27 -2.55 -37.68 -11.69
C LYS A 27 -1.43 -36.77 -11.20
N THR A 28 -0.20 -37.08 -11.64
CA THR A 28 0.99 -36.31 -11.22
C THR A 28 0.98 -34.90 -11.80
N MET A 29 0.56 -34.76 -13.06
CA MET A 29 0.38 -33.43 -13.65
C MET A 29 -0.68 -32.63 -12.93
N ARG A 30 -1.77 -33.22 -12.50
CA ARG A 30 -2.79 -32.55 -11.70
C ARG A 30 -2.25 -32.11 -10.35
N VAL A 31 -1.46 -32.96 -9.69
CA VAL A 31 -0.85 -32.60 -8.41
C VAL A 31 0.17 -31.48 -8.58
N ILE A 32 1.02 -31.56 -9.59
CA ILE A 32 2.01 -30.50 -9.89
C ILE A 32 1.31 -29.20 -10.25
N LEU A 33 0.28 -29.25 -11.08
CA LEU A 33 -0.51 -28.07 -11.42
C LEU A 33 -1.18 -27.45 -10.21
N ARG A 34 -1.71 -28.26 -9.31
CA ARG A 34 -2.31 -27.76 -8.05
C ARG A 34 -1.28 -27.10 -7.15
N ILE A 35 -0.10 -27.70 -7.02
CA ILE A 35 1.00 -27.16 -6.22
C ILE A 35 1.49 -25.83 -6.83
N LEU A 36 1.71 -25.81 -8.14
CA LEU A 36 2.13 -24.60 -8.86
C LEU A 36 1.07 -23.50 -8.77
N LEU A 37 -0.19 -23.86 -8.97
CA LEU A 37 -1.29 -22.92 -8.86
C LEU A 37 -1.40 -22.37 -7.44
N GLY A 38 -1.30 -23.23 -6.45
CA GLY A 38 -1.30 -22.83 -5.04
C GLY A 38 -0.17 -21.88 -4.71
N ASN A 39 1.04 -22.17 -5.19
CA ASN A 39 2.20 -21.28 -5.00
C ASN A 39 2.04 -19.94 -5.71
N ILE A 40 1.50 -19.94 -6.92
CA ILE A 40 1.25 -18.70 -7.67
C ILE A 40 0.21 -17.84 -6.95
N ILE A 41 -0.87 -18.45 -6.47
CA ILE A 41 -1.91 -17.75 -5.71
C ILE A 41 -1.34 -17.20 -4.41
N LEU A 42 -0.58 -18.01 -3.67
CA LEU A 42 0.04 -17.60 -2.41
C LEU A 42 1.02 -16.45 -2.62
N PHE A 43 1.87 -16.55 -3.64
CA PHE A 43 2.84 -15.52 -3.98
C PHE A 43 2.15 -14.23 -4.43
N GLY A 44 1.12 -14.34 -5.25
CA GLY A 44 0.31 -13.19 -5.69
C GLY A 44 -0.37 -12.51 -4.52
N PHE A 45 -0.96 -13.29 -3.61
CA PHE A 45 -1.59 -12.77 -2.41
C PHE A 45 -0.61 -12.06 -1.49
N PHE A 46 0.57 -12.65 -1.30
CA PHE A 46 1.63 -12.07 -0.50
C PHE A 46 2.15 -10.76 -1.09
N THR A 47 2.36 -10.72 -2.40
CA THR A 47 2.77 -9.51 -3.12
C THR A 47 1.72 -8.41 -2.99
N LEU A 48 0.45 -8.76 -3.14
CA LEU A 48 -0.67 -7.85 -2.98
C LEU A 48 -0.73 -7.28 -1.56
N ALA A 49 -0.52 -8.13 -0.55
CA ALA A 49 -0.49 -7.71 0.85
C ALA A 49 0.65 -6.73 1.13
N ILE A 50 1.84 -6.97 0.58
CA ILE A 50 2.99 -6.07 0.71
C ILE A 50 2.70 -4.72 0.04
N LEU A 51 2.16 -4.72 -1.17
CA LEU A 51 1.80 -3.49 -1.89
C LEU A 51 0.74 -2.69 -1.13
N PHE A 52 -0.25 -3.39 -0.58
CA PHE A 52 -1.30 -2.76 0.20
C PHE A 52 -0.76 -2.14 1.49
N GLN A 53 0.11 -2.84 2.22
CA GLN A 53 0.77 -2.32 3.41
C GLN A 53 1.63 -1.09 3.10
N HIS A 54 2.38 -1.14 2.02
CA HIS A 54 3.23 -0.02 1.61
C HIS A 54 2.39 1.23 1.32
N SER A 55 1.32 1.09 0.57
CA SER A 55 0.39 2.18 0.31
C SER A 55 -0.24 2.74 1.59
N SER A 56 -0.61 1.87 2.54
CA SER A 56 -1.17 2.28 3.82
C SER A 56 -0.16 3.02 4.70
N ILE A 57 1.09 2.58 4.72
CA ILE A 57 2.16 3.22 5.49
C ILE A 57 2.42 4.64 4.96
N GLU A 58 2.47 4.82 3.66
CA GLU A 58 2.67 6.14 3.06
C GLU A 58 1.51 7.08 3.33
N LYS A 59 0.28 6.60 3.22
CA LYS A 59 -0.90 7.37 3.59
C LYS A 59 -0.87 7.78 5.05
N THR A 60 -0.49 6.86 5.93
CA THR A 60 -0.40 7.13 7.37
C THR A 60 0.68 8.16 7.67
N ALA A 61 1.86 8.05 7.04
CA ALA A 61 2.95 9.01 7.21
C ALA A 61 2.56 10.40 6.72
N ALA A 62 1.96 10.50 5.54
CA ALA A 62 1.46 11.76 4.99
C ALA A 62 0.39 12.40 5.89
N TYR A 63 -0.53 11.60 6.40
CA TYR A 63 -1.56 12.05 7.32
C TYR A 63 -0.97 12.55 8.63
N GLN A 64 0.00 11.87 9.21
CA GLN A 64 0.65 12.31 10.44
C GLN A 64 1.32 13.67 10.29
N VAL A 65 2.01 13.89 9.18
CA VAL A 65 2.64 15.18 8.87
C VAL A 65 1.58 16.25 8.70
N ALA A 66 0.51 15.97 7.97
CA ALA A 66 -0.59 16.89 7.76
C ALA A 66 -1.32 17.21 9.07
N GLU A 67 -1.58 16.20 9.90
CA GLU A 67 -2.21 16.37 11.21
C GLU A 67 -1.37 17.26 12.13
N GLN A 68 -0.08 17.02 12.19
CA GLN A 68 0.85 17.82 12.98
C GLN A 68 0.87 19.27 12.50
N ALA A 69 0.86 19.49 11.19
CA ALA A 69 0.79 20.82 10.62
C ALA A 69 -0.52 21.54 10.98
N ILE A 70 -1.64 20.82 10.92
CA ILE A 70 -2.97 21.35 11.30
C ILE A 70 -2.99 21.72 12.78
N ARG A 71 -2.47 20.84 13.65
CA ARG A 71 -2.46 21.08 15.10
C ARG A 71 -1.55 22.22 15.51
N SER A 72 -0.48 22.48 14.76
CA SER A 72 0.44 23.57 15.00
C SER A 72 0.02 24.90 14.36
N HIS A 73 -1.00 24.90 13.52
CA HIS A 73 -1.50 26.13 12.88
C HIS A 73 -2.27 27.00 13.88
N GLU A 74 -1.86 28.24 14.04
CA GLU A 74 -2.41 29.14 15.05
C GLU A 74 -3.90 29.42 14.87
N ALA A 75 -4.34 29.62 13.65
CA ALA A 75 -5.74 29.90 13.34
C ALA A 75 -6.67 28.73 13.70
N LEU A 76 -6.15 27.51 13.77
CA LEU A 76 -6.92 26.32 14.05
C LEU A 76 -6.86 25.86 15.51
N LYS A 77 -5.96 26.43 16.29
CA LYS A 77 -5.81 26.05 17.71
C LYS A 77 -7.09 26.25 18.51
N PHE A 78 -7.80 27.32 18.25
CA PHE A 78 -9.06 27.58 18.92
C PHE A 78 -10.14 26.52 18.58
N LEU A 79 -10.25 26.18 17.31
CA LEU A 79 -11.20 25.18 16.86
C LEU A 79 -10.85 23.78 17.40
N LEU A 80 -9.57 23.46 17.46
CA LEU A 80 -9.07 22.19 18.01
C LEU A 80 -9.29 22.06 19.51
N LYS A 81 -9.32 23.17 20.24
CA LYS A 81 -9.68 23.16 21.67
C LYS A 81 -11.15 22.79 21.88
N GLN A 82 -12.03 23.24 21.01
CA GLN A 82 -13.47 22.96 21.11
C GLN A 82 -13.81 21.57 20.58
N ALA A 83 -13.19 21.17 19.48
CA ALA A 83 -13.38 19.87 18.86
C ALA A 83 -12.02 19.29 18.47
N PRO A 84 -11.39 18.51 19.36
CA PRO A 84 -10.03 18.00 19.10
C PRO A 84 -9.98 16.92 18.01
N GLU A 85 -11.12 16.39 17.62
CA GLU A 85 -11.17 15.38 16.57
C GLU A 85 -11.12 16.02 15.19
N ILE A 86 -10.25 15.50 14.37
CA ILE A 86 -10.15 15.85 12.96
C ILE A 86 -10.99 14.85 12.18
N GLY A 87 -11.86 15.33 11.30
CA GLY A 87 -12.69 14.50 10.47
C GLY A 87 -11.88 13.60 9.53
N GLU A 88 -12.52 12.62 8.91
CA GLU A 88 -11.84 11.74 7.97
C GLU A 88 -11.16 12.54 6.85
N PRO A 89 -9.85 12.36 6.66
CA PRO A 89 -9.14 13.09 5.63
C PRO A 89 -9.38 12.48 4.25
N GLU A 90 -9.53 13.34 3.29
CA GLU A 90 -9.49 12.98 1.88
C GLU A 90 -8.08 13.26 1.37
N MET A 91 -7.40 12.23 0.88
CA MET A 91 -6.01 12.34 0.48
C MET A 91 -5.83 11.99 -0.99
N HIS A 92 -5.13 12.88 -1.70
CA HIS A 92 -4.64 12.64 -3.06
C HIS A 92 -3.13 12.73 -3.02
N LEU A 93 -2.47 11.58 -2.97
CA LEU A 93 -1.03 11.50 -2.81
C LEU A 93 -0.35 11.29 -4.17
N ASP A 94 0.69 12.07 -4.44
CA ASP A 94 1.58 11.89 -5.57
C ASP A 94 3.00 11.67 -5.07
N LEU A 95 3.53 10.49 -5.31
CA LEU A 95 4.87 10.08 -4.89
C LEU A 95 5.98 10.56 -5.81
N ARG A 96 5.65 11.24 -6.89
CA ARG A 96 6.63 11.73 -7.86
C ARG A 96 7.43 12.92 -7.34
N GLY A 97 6.96 13.56 -6.27
CA GLY A 97 7.61 14.75 -5.71
C GLY A 97 7.51 15.99 -6.60
N ASN A 98 6.48 16.05 -7.41
CA ASN A 98 6.24 17.20 -8.28
C ASN A 98 5.65 18.36 -7.49
N THR A 99 6.35 19.50 -7.46
CA THR A 99 5.88 20.71 -6.78
C THR A 99 4.75 21.42 -7.52
N GLU A 100 4.60 21.20 -8.81
CA GLU A 100 3.49 21.76 -9.60
C GLU A 100 2.16 21.06 -9.31
N ARG A 101 2.24 19.75 -8.98
CA ARG A 101 1.09 18.95 -8.58
C ARG A 101 1.34 18.34 -7.22
N PRO A 102 1.22 19.13 -6.15
CA PRO A 102 1.47 18.63 -4.81
C PRO A 102 0.41 17.65 -4.37
N SER A 103 0.79 16.77 -3.48
CA SER A 103 -0.15 15.91 -2.79
C SER A 103 -1.05 16.73 -1.89
N LEU A 104 -2.34 16.45 -1.88
CA LEU A 104 -3.33 17.20 -1.12
C LEU A 104 -3.95 16.32 -0.05
N VAL A 105 -4.03 16.87 1.15
CA VAL A 105 -4.77 16.28 2.26
C VAL A 105 -5.84 17.29 2.68
N ARG A 106 -7.10 16.90 2.52
CA ARG A 106 -8.24 17.70 2.94
C ARG A 106 -8.81 17.11 4.22
N ALA A 107 -9.00 17.92 5.21
CA ALA A 107 -9.60 17.51 6.46
C ALA A 107 -10.56 18.59 6.97
N ARG A 108 -11.56 18.18 7.71
CA ARG A 108 -12.47 19.10 8.38
C ARG A 108 -12.07 19.22 9.83
N VAL A 109 -11.97 20.43 10.32
CA VAL A 109 -11.64 20.73 11.69
C VAL A 109 -12.74 21.57 12.31
N GLY A 110 -13.23 21.16 13.46
CA GLY A 110 -14.27 21.87 14.19
C GLY A 110 -15.64 21.19 14.09
N ASN A 111 -16.64 21.85 14.67
CA ASN A 111 -18.03 21.38 14.65
C ASN A 111 -18.69 21.68 13.31
N GLU A 112 -19.83 21.04 13.05
CA GLU A 112 -20.61 21.26 11.83
C GLU A 112 -20.96 22.73 11.57
N GLU A 113 -21.23 23.48 12.63
CA GLU A 113 -21.61 24.93 12.53
C GLU A 113 -20.40 25.84 12.35
N LYS A 114 -19.28 25.55 13.00
CA LYS A 114 -18.09 26.42 13.04
C LYS A 114 -16.86 25.73 12.42
N GLY A 115 -17.09 24.69 11.63
CA GLY A 115 -16.00 23.94 11.02
C GLY A 115 -15.26 24.73 9.96
N ARG A 116 -14.02 24.31 9.74
CA ARG A 116 -13.17 24.80 8.65
C ARG A 116 -12.66 23.63 7.85
N GLU A 117 -12.60 23.82 6.55
CA GLU A 117 -11.93 22.87 5.66
C GLU A 117 -10.48 23.30 5.54
N VAL A 118 -9.58 22.36 5.86
CA VAL A 118 -8.14 22.60 5.80
C VAL A 118 -7.57 21.77 4.67
N ILE A 119 -6.85 22.41 3.78
CA ILE A 119 -6.16 21.77 2.68
C ILE A 119 -4.66 21.90 2.92
N VAL A 120 -4.00 20.80 3.15
CA VAL A 120 -2.54 20.76 3.33
C VAL A 120 -1.90 20.25 2.05
N SER A 121 -1.05 21.08 1.47
CA SER A 121 -0.26 20.69 0.30
C SER A 121 1.07 20.12 0.77
N LEU A 122 1.36 18.89 0.35
CA LEU A 122 2.56 18.15 0.73
C LEU A 122 3.38 17.81 -0.51
N THR A 123 4.67 17.68 -0.34
CA THR A 123 5.55 17.12 -1.36
C THR A 123 6.31 15.93 -0.79
N PHE A 124 6.47 14.89 -1.59
CA PHE A 124 7.24 13.74 -1.20
C PHE A 124 8.73 13.97 -1.49
N ARG A 125 9.54 13.79 -0.47
CA ARG A 125 10.99 13.87 -0.57
C ARG A 125 11.58 12.45 -0.63
N LYS A 126 12.38 12.17 -1.64
CA LYS A 126 12.96 10.83 -1.85
C LYS A 126 14.14 10.53 -0.93
N TYR A 127 14.95 11.53 -0.64
CA TYR A 127 16.20 11.36 0.12
C TYR A 127 16.42 12.50 1.11
N PRO A 128 16.37 12.26 2.41
CA PRO A 128 15.79 11.09 3.08
C PRO A 128 14.27 11.03 2.86
N PRO A 129 13.68 9.85 2.78
CA PRO A 129 12.26 9.74 2.47
C PRO A 129 11.40 10.40 3.55
N GLY A 130 10.47 11.21 3.11
CA GLY A 130 9.56 11.92 4.01
C GLY A 130 8.63 12.86 3.28
N TRP A 131 7.75 13.49 4.03
CA TRP A 131 6.78 14.44 3.52
C TRP A 131 7.10 15.83 4.05
N ASP A 132 7.12 16.81 3.15
CA ASP A 132 7.31 18.22 3.50
C ASP A 132 6.02 19.00 3.24
N VAL A 133 5.66 19.87 4.16
CA VAL A 133 4.50 20.73 4.03
C VAL A 133 4.86 21.92 3.16
N LEU A 134 4.15 22.10 2.05
CA LEU A 134 4.35 23.26 1.17
C LEU A 134 3.45 24.43 1.55
N LYS A 135 2.17 24.14 1.81
CA LYS A 135 1.18 25.18 2.06
C LYS A 135 0.01 24.61 2.86
N ILE A 136 -0.55 25.45 3.72
CA ILE A 136 -1.78 25.14 4.44
C ILE A 136 -2.81 26.20 4.06
N GLU A 137 -3.95 25.75 3.52
CA GLU A 137 -5.08 26.62 3.23
C GLU A 137 -6.23 26.29 4.18
N VAL A 138 -6.77 27.31 4.80
CA VAL A 138 -7.94 27.20 5.66
C VAL A 138 -9.10 27.90 4.96
N LYS A 139 -10.13 27.12 4.63
CA LYS A 139 -11.33 27.65 3.99
C LYS A 139 -12.53 27.49 4.92
N PRO A 140 -13.47 28.45 4.96
CA PRO A 140 -14.74 28.18 5.60
C PRO A 140 -15.44 27.04 4.87
N ILE A 141 -16.16 26.18 5.59
CA ILE A 141 -16.98 25.17 4.97
C ILE A 141 -18.04 25.92 4.17
N SER A 142 -17.91 25.89 2.84
CA SER A 142 -18.80 26.65 2.01
C SER A 142 -20.16 25.98 1.91
N GLU A 143 -21.18 26.72 2.22
CA GLU A 143 -22.58 26.34 1.98
C GLU A 143 -22.91 26.29 0.46
N THR A 144 -21.96 26.61 -0.38
CA THR A 144 -22.15 26.76 -1.83
C THR A 144 -21.94 25.49 -2.63
N ASP A 145 -21.58 24.38 -2.00
CA ASP A 145 -21.49 23.08 -2.64
C ASP A 145 -22.83 22.33 -2.67
N ASN A 146 -23.88 23.06 -2.81
CA ASN A 146 -25.21 22.49 -3.04
C ASN A 146 -25.49 22.32 -4.54
#